data_dbaf754e6f05b566042e85089d4aa646
#
_entry.id   dbaf754e6f05b566042e85089d4aa646
#
_cell.length_a   1.000
_cell.length_b   1.000
_cell.length_c   1.000
_cell.angle_alpha   90.00
_cell.angle_beta   90.00
_cell.angle_gamma   90.00
#
_symmetry.space_group_name_H-M   'P 1'
#
loop_
_entity.id
_entity.type
_entity.pdbx_description
1 polymer ?
#
loop_
_entity_poly.entity_id
_entity_poly.type
_entity_poly.pdbx_seq_one_letter_code
_entity_poly.pdbx_strand_id
1 'polypeptide(L)'
;MAYVIERDSRSGKRYAGIYRAADGKYKSAGTYDSHERAYEVAEEEERHARGFLDETSPAGKAGMTIAEFCEQRFLRHHAAGPSTRQEYGYVVKNHIVPYIGHLRISEVNWETFFNLLVKVLPAEEASQATIRSTRKVLSAMCRMAFDEGYRDNNPVRSIRLKQAPAKPILVASHDQWRRLEEALTYPPARLYARLNVTTWARSCEMIGFRPCDFDFEQQVLNITRSTVYITARYHPSGAAGWFTKPNPKNGDWRRFPIPKHMCQAVQEHIEEYGLDSDDLLFPRWMFAYVRSTPVLADQDENLPPLVSKTGIVHEHGTMGARYAMNCHCVKCKAYAAEYQRQWRHEQSAERASKGELTKADTWRRDGSEFLMADVWTRFWNAARDAAGLPSAYTPYNARHTGISWAIDKGEDLQKVRQRAGHGSLEVTSRYAAILDERDTSLADALEAIFDGSRHAVSHSGTR
;
A
#
# COMPACT_ATOMS: atom_id res chain seq x y z
N MET A 1 12.57 17.31 -33.39
CA MET A 1 13.07 16.01 -33.88
C MET A 1 13.95 16.27 -35.08
N ALA A 2 15.12 15.65 -35.08
CA ALA A 2 15.97 15.62 -36.26
C ALA A 2 15.26 14.91 -37.40
N TYR A 3 15.44 15.34 -38.61
CA TYR A 3 14.90 14.72 -39.81
C TYR A 3 15.85 14.98 -41.02
N VAL A 4 15.63 14.24 -42.09
CA VAL A 4 16.48 14.32 -43.31
C VAL A 4 15.66 14.82 -44.49
N ILE A 5 16.24 15.74 -45.28
CA ILE A 5 15.69 16.21 -46.53
C ILE A 5 16.52 15.62 -47.66
N GLU A 6 15.90 14.89 -48.57
CA GLU A 6 16.53 14.45 -49.82
C GLU A 6 16.60 15.59 -50.81
N ARG A 7 17.76 15.74 -51.50
CA ARG A 7 18.00 16.76 -52.52
C ARG A 7 18.69 16.14 -53.73
N ASP A 8 18.18 16.41 -54.88
CA ASP A 8 18.88 16.03 -56.12
C ASP A 8 20.03 16.98 -56.43
N SER A 9 21.18 16.41 -56.75
CA SER A 9 22.36 17.12 -57.14
C SER A 9 22.91 16.57 -58.46
N ARG A 10 23.75 17.35 -59.15
CA ARG A 10 24.38 16.91 -60.42
C ARG A 10 25.22 15.63 -60.27
N SER A 11 25.61 15.28 -59.07
CA SER A 11 26.40 14.09 -58.73
C SER A 11 25.59 12.94 -58.13
N GLY A 12 24.25 13.03 -58.10
CA GLY A 12 23.34 12.04 -57.50
C GLY A 12 22.55 12.59 -56.32
N LYS A 13 21.83 11.73 -55.64
CA LYS A 13 21.04 12.06 -54.45
C LYS A 13 21.92 12.44 -53.26
N ARG A 14 21.58 13.51 -52.58
CA ARG A 14 22.25 14.04 -51.38
C ARG A 14 21.20 14.18 -50.27
N TYR A 15 21.65 13.99 -49.04
CA TYR A 15 20.77 13.96 -47.85
C TYR A 15 21.21 15.07 -46.88
N ALA A 16 20.34 16.04 -46.64
CA ALA A 16 20.60 17.14 -45.69
C ALA A 16 19.99 16.76 -44.34
N GLY A 17 20.81 16.59 -43.31
CA GLY A 17 20.38 16.45 -41.93
C GLY A 17 19.90 17.78 -41.37
N ILE A 18 18.70 17.80 -40.79
CA ILE A 18 18.10 18.98 -40.19
C ILE A 18 17.86 18.70 -38.72
N TYR A 19 18.30 19.58 -37.85
CA TYR A 19 18.09 19.48 -36.40
C TYR A 19 17.50 20.77 -35.86
N ARG A 20 16.89 20.66 -34.69
CA ARG A 20 16.37 21.82 -33.96
C ARG A 20 17.43 22.37 -33.02
N ALA A 21 17.93 23.57 -33.29
CA ALA A 21 18.94 24.24 -32.50
C ALA A 21 18.37 24.76 -31.16
N ALA A 22 19.26 25.17 -30.26
CA ALA A 22 18.95 25.70 -28.94
C ALA A 22 17.98 26.90 -28.95
N ASP A 23 18.01 27.71 -30.00
CA ASP A 23 17.12 28.85 -30.21
C ASP A 23 15.71 28.45 -30.73
N GLY A 24 15.44 27.14 -30.82
CA GLY A 24 14.17 26.58 -31.30
C GLY A 24 14.02 26.57 -32.82
N LYS A 25 14.98 27.12 -33.59
CA LYS A 25 14.95 27.13 -35.05
C LYS A 25 15.56 25.86 -35.63
N TYR A 26 15.11 25.47 -36.79
CA TYR A 26 15.70 24.36 -37.54
C TYR A 26 16.98 24.85 -38.26
N LYS A 27 18.05 24.07 -38.07
CA LYS A 27 19.36 24.32 -38.72
C LYS A 27 19.82 23.04 -39.42
N SER A 28 20.67 23.22 -40.44
CA SER A 28 21.28 22.11 -41.15
C SER A 28 22.51 21.60 -40.39
N ALA A 29 22.56 20.28 -40.16
CA ALA A 29 23.73 19.56 -39.62
C ALA A 29 24.74 19.19 -40.73
N GLY A 30 24.44 19.51 -42.00
CA GLY A 30 25.26 19.17 -43.14
C GLY A 30 24.51 18.37 -44.20
N THR A 31 25.21 18.13 -45.33
CA THR A 31 24.67 17.31 -46.43
C THR A 31 25.60 16.15 -46.71
N TYR A 32 25.05 14.93 -46.78
CA TYR A 32 25.79 13.67 -46.81
C TYR A 32 25.33 12.81 -48.01
N ASP A 33 26.10 11.77 -48.30
CA ASP A 33 25.82 10.83 -49.37
C ASP A 33 24.85 9.72 -48.96
N SER A 34 24.65 9.55 -47.63
CA SER A 34 23.76 8.56 -47.06
C SER A 34 22.69 9.22 -46.20
N HIS A 35 21.45 8.70 -46.28
CA HIS A 35 20.34 9.12 -45.45
C HIS A 35 20.61 8.83 -43.94
N GLU A 36 21.15 7.65 -43.66
CA GLU A 36 21.48 7.23 -42.29
C GLU A 36 22.48 8.17 -41.64
N ARG A 37 23.58 8.50 -42.39
CA ARG A 37 24.61 9.40 -41.90
C ARG A 37 24.11 10.82 -41.68
N ALA A 38 23.24 11.32 -42.57
CA ALA A 38 22.60 12.61 -42.41
C ALA A 38 21.69 12.66 -41.15
N TYR A 39 21.00 11.56 -40.88
CA TYR A 39 20.13 11.44 -39.70
C TYR A 39 20.93 11.33 -38.39
N GLU A 40 21.96 10.48 -38.34
CA GLU A 40 22.86 10.33 -37.17
C GLU A 40 23.47 11.68 -36.76
N VAL A 41 24.07 12.42 -37.73
CA VAL A 41 24.68 13.71 -37.41
C VAL A 41 23.65 14.75 -37.00
N ALA A 42 22.47 14.76 -37.61
CA ALA A 42 21.42 15.68 -37.22
C ALA A 42 20.90 15.35 -35.80
N GLU A 43 20.80 14.06 -35.43
CA GLU A 43 20.41 13.63 -34.10
C GLU A 43 21.47 13.94 -33.04
N GLU A 44 22.76 13.82 -33.40
CA GLU A 44 23.90 14.19 -32.54
C GLU A 44 23.93 15.69 -32.28
N GLU A 45 23.78 16.50 -33.32
CA GLU A 45 23.69 17.97 -33.22
C GLU A 45 22.44 18.41 -32.43
N GLU A 46 21.33 17.76 -32.60
CA GLU A 46 20.11 18.03 -31.78
C GLU A 46 20.36 17.68 -30.32
N ARG A 47 21.05 16.56 -30.04
CA ARG A 47 21.43 16.14 -28.68
C ARG A 47 22.39 17.15 -28.04
N HIS A 48 23.39 17.60 -28.79
CA HIS A 48 24.30 18.68 -28.38
C HIS A 48 23.59 20.00 -28.14
N ALA A 49 22.69 20.38 -29.05
CA ALA A 49 21.89 21.61 -28.91
C ALA A 49 20.93 21.55 -27.68
N ARG A 50 20.38 20.38 -27.36
CA ARG A 50 19.56 20.15 -26.15
C ARG A 50 20.41 20.23 -24.89
N GLY A 51 21.65 19.79 -24.90
CA GLY A 51 22.56 19.88 -23.76
C GLY A 51 22.99 21.31 -23.42
N PHE A 52 22.90 22.23 -24.38
CA PHE A 52 23.19 23.67 -24.21
C PHE A 52 21.94 24.51 -23.90
N LEU A 53 20.73 23.94 -23.98
CA LEU A 53 19.53 24.66 -23.54
C LEU A 53 19.55 24.74 -22.02
N ASP A 54 19.79 25.91 -21.48
CA ASP A 54 19.44 26.21 -20.11
C ASP A 54 17.95 25.84 -19.90
N GLU A 55 17.70 24.82 -19.10
CA GLU A 55 16.34 24.32 -18.80
C GLU A 55 15.43 25.43 -18.28
N THR A 56 16.01 26.49 -17.74
CA THR A 56 15.32 27.68 -17.20
C THR A 56 15.02 28.73 -18.26
N SER A 57 15.66 28.66 -19.44
CA SER A 57 15.41 29.58 -20.52
C SER A 57 14.01 29.40 -21.13
N PRO A 58 13.37 30.44 -21.69
CA PRO A 58 12.07 30.31 -22.35
C PRO A 58 12.03 29.22 -23.44
N ALA A 59 13.13 29.08 -24.20
CA ALA A 59 13.23 28.05 -25.24
C ALA A 59 13.39 26.63 -24.68
N GLY A 60 14.14 26.46 -23.58
CA GLY A 60 14.29 25.20 -22.85
C GLY A 60 12.96 24.77 -22.25
N LYS A 61 12.27 25.68 -21.58
CA LYS A 61 10.92 25.41 -21.02
C LYS A 61 9.91 25.00 -22.10
N ALA A 62 9.90 25.70 -23.26
CA ALA A 62 8.98 25.39 -24.35
C ALA A 62 9.24 24.02 -25.01
N GLY A 63 10.50 23.54 -24.99
CA GLY A 63 10.90 22.26 -25.58
C GLY A 63 10.72 21.03 -24.68
N MET A 64 10.59 21.22 -23.37
CA MET A 64 10.58 20.13 -22.40
C MET A 64 9.37 19.21 -22.55
N THR A 65 9.62 17.90 -22.62
CA THR A 65 8.57 16.88 -22.67
C THR A 65 7.98 16.62 -21.27
N ILE A 66 6.81 16.01 -21.22
CA ILE A 66 6.20 15.59 -19.95
C ILE A 66 7.12 14.62 -19.20
N ALA A 67 7.77 13.68 -19.89
CA ALA A 67 8.69 12.73 -19.26
C ALA A 67 9.88 13.46 -18.62
N GLU A 68 10.53 14.38 -19.35
CA GLU A 68 11.63 15.18 -18.86
C GLU A 68 11.20 16.08 -17.67
N PHE A 69 10.07 16.77 -17.79
CA PHE A 69 9.53 17.59 -16.71
C PHE A 69 9.24 16.78 -15.46
N CYS A 70 8.63 15.60 -15.61
CA CYS A 70 8.37 14.71 -14.48
C CYS A 70 9.66 14.26 -13.79
N GLU A 71 10.69 13.90 -14.57
CA GLU A 71 11.93 13.37 -14.05
C GLU A 71 12.81 14.46 -13.42
N GLN A 72 12.99 15.59 -14.12
CA GLN A 72 13.95 16.61 -13.75
C GLN A 72 13.38 17.62 -12.75
N ARG A 73 12.07 17.90 -12.82
CA ARG A 73 11.41 18.94 -12.01
C ARG A 73 10.41 18.37 -11.02
N PHE A 74 9.32 17.77 -11.51
CA PHE A 74 8.18 17.40 -10.68
C PHE A 74 8.52 16.42 -9.55
N LEU A 75 9.15 15.29 -9.85
CA LEU A 75 9.49 14.30 -8.83
C LEU A 75 10.66 14.70 -7.94
N ARG A 76 11.55 15.57 -8.40
CA ARG A 76 12.69 16.05 -7.60
C ARG A 76 12.32 17.17 -6.66
N HIS A 77 11.56 18.15 -7.12
CA HIS A 77 11.35 19.42 -6.42
C HIS A 77 9.95 19.58 -5.81
N HIS A 78 9.04 18.61 -6.00
CA HIS A 78 7.71 18.67 -5.39
C HIS A 78 7.80 18.66 -3.86
N ALA A 79 7.13 19.62 -3.20
CA ALA A 79 7.16 19.79 -1.74
C ALA A 79 6.53 18.66 -0.92
N ALA A 80 5.88 17.68 -1.57
CA ALA A 80 5.30 16.53 -0.89
C ALA A 80 6.35 15.65 -0.21
N GLY A 81 5.97 15.04 0.90
CA GLY A 81 6.84 14.12 1.63
C GLY A 81 7.23 12.87 0.82
N PRO A 82 8.27 12.14 1.26
CA PRO A 82 8.88 11.03 0.51
C PRO A 82 7.89 9.98 0.01
N SER A 83 6.95 9.54 0.84
CA SER A 83 5.95 8.54 0.46
C SER A 83 4.97 9.02 -0.62
N THR A 84 4.59 10.29 -0.59
CA THR A 84 3.72 10.88 -1.62
C THR A 84 4.48 11.04 -2.95
N ARG A 85 5.75 11.45 -2.90
CA ARG A 85 6.59 11.51 -4.10
C ARG A 85 6.81 10.13 -4.72
N GLN A 86 6.97 9.09 -3.88
CA GLN A 86 7.06 7.71 -4.36
C GLN A 86 5.75 7.25 -5.05
N GLU A 87 4.59 7.56 -4.47
CA GLU A 87 3.28 7.32 -5.09
C GLU A 87 3.15 8.05 -6.43
N TYR A 88 3.55 9.32 -6.47
CA TYR A 88 3.56 10.11 -7.71
C TYR A 88 4.48 9.49 -8.77
N GLY A 89 5.68 9.06 -8.38
CA GLY A 89 6.60 8.39 -9.29
C GLY A 89 6.05 7.10 -9.87
N TYR A 90 5.33 6.31 -9.07
CA TYR A 90 4.63 5.12 -9.55
C TYR A 90 3.57 5.48 -10.61
N VAL A 91 2.74 6.47 -10.33
CA VAL A 91 1.69 6.91 -11.26
C VAL A 91 2.28 7.49 -12.54
N VAL A 92 3.32 8.33 -12.42
CA VAL A 92 4.04 8.91 -13.57
C VAL A 92 4.58 7.81 -14.47
N LYS A 93 5.31 6.86 -13.88
CA LYS A 93 5.96 5.76 -14.62
C LYS A 93 4.97 4.85 -15.34
N ASN A 94 3.86 4.49 -14.69
CA ASN A 94 2.97 3.45 -15.18
C ASN A 94 1.73 3.98 -15.92
N HIS A 95 1.28 5.22 -15.63
CA HIS A 95 0.00 5.72 -16.12
C HIS A 95 0.08 7.08 -16.84
N ILE A 96 1.23 7.73 -16.90
CA ILE A 96 1.39 9.02 -17.59
C ILE A 96 2.42 8.90 -18.71
N VAL A 97 3.67 8.60 -18.38
CA VAL A 97 4.80 8.58 -19.34
C VAL A 97 4.57 7.62 -20.51
N PRO A 98 4.03 6.39 -20.32
CA PRO A 98 3.84 5.47 -21.44
C PRO A 98 2.91 6.01 -22.55
N TYR A 99 1.98 6.90 -22.20
CA TYR A 99 0.95 7.37 -23.13
C TYR A 99 1.22 8.77 -23.66
N ILE A 100 1.66 9.69 -22.81
CA ILE A 100 1.80 11.12 -23.17
C ILE A 100 3.19 11.70 -22.80
N GLY A 101 4.10 10.87 -22.32
CA GLY A 101 5.43 11.32 -21.87
C GLY A 101 6.27 12.00 -22.94
N HIS A 102 6.08 11.64 -24.21
CA HIS A 102 6.79 12.20 -25.37
C HIS A 102 6.26 13.58 -25.80
N LEU A 103 5.08 13.97 -25.33
CA LEU A 103 4.49 15.27 -25.67
C LEU A 103 5.14 16.40 -24.85
N ARG A 104 5.17 17.61 -25.41
CA ARG A 104 5.68 18.79 -24.71
C ARG A 104 4.71 19.27 -23.65
N ILE A 105 5.25 19.57 -22.47
CA ILE A 105 4.43 20.02 -21.34
C ILE A 105 3.69 21.34 -21.63
N SER A 106 4.25 22.20 -22.46
CA SER A 106 3.67 23.47 -22.90
C SER A 106 2.49 23.31 -23.87
N GLU A 107 2.51 22.26 -24.71
CA GLU A 107 1.58 22.07 -25.81
C GLU A 107 0.39 21.18 -25.47
N VAL A 108 0.48 20.39 -24.40
CA VAL A 108 -0.59 19.45 -24.00
C VAL A 108 -1.81 20.20 -23.50
N ASN A 109 -2.95 19.93 -24.13
CA ASN A 109 -4.23 20.60 -23.88
C ASN A 109 -5.19 19.73 -23.06
N TRP A 110 -6.39 20.28 -22.80
CA TRP A 110 -7.45 19.60 -22.06
C TRP A 110 -7.86 18.27 -22.73
N GLU A 111 -7.96 18.24 -24.06
CA GLU A 111 -8.41 17.06 -24.81
C GLU A 111 -7.44 15.87 -24.63
N THR A 112 -6.14 16.11 -24.65
CA THR A 112 -5.12 15.07 -24.43
C THR A 112 -5.28 14.44 -23.06
N PHE A 113 -5.41 15.23 -22.00
CA PHE A 113 -5.60 14.70 -20.65
C PHE A 113 -6.96 14.04 -20.46
N PHE A 114 -8.00 14.57 -21.09
CA PHE A 114 -9.33 13.95 -21.09
C PHE A 114 -9.29 12.59 -21.78
N ASN A 115 -8.69 12.49 -22.95
CA ASN A 115 -8.56 11.23 -23.69
C ASN A 115 -7.77 10.18 -22.87
N LEU A 116 -6.66 10.57 -22.23
CA LEU A 116 -5.92 9.68 -21.34
C LEU A 116 -6.78 9.15 -20.20
N LEU A 117 -7.49 10.03 -19.49
CA LEU A 117 -8.24 9.67 -18.28
C LEU A 117 -9.58 8.96 -18.56
N VAL A 118 -10.23 9.27 -19.68
CA VAL A 118 -11.62 8.83 -19.96
C VAL A 118 -11.67 7.75 -21.04
N LYS A 119 -10.67 7.66 -21.92
CA LYS A 119 -10.64 6.67 -22.99
C LYS A 119 -9.50 5.67 -22.83
N VAL A 120 -8.25 6.14 -22.76
CA VAL A 120 -7.07 5.26 -22.77
C VAL A 120 -6.98 4.41 -21.50
N LEU A 121 -6.93 5.02 -20.32
CA LEU A 121 -6.80 4.26 -19.07
C LEU A 121 -7.99 3.30 -18.82
N PRO A 122 -9.25 3.63 -19.12
CA PRO A 122 -10.33 2.66 -19.06
C PRO A 122 -10.19 1.50 -20.06
N ALA A 123 -9.69 1.75 -21.27
CA ALA A 123 -9.44 0.69 -22.27
C ALA A 123 -8.33 -0.27 -21.82
N GLU A 124 -7.37 0.21 -21.04
CA GLU A 124 -6.32 -0.58 -20.36
C GLU A 124 -6.81 -1.18 -19.02
N GLU A 125 -8.10 -1.27 -18.81
CA GLU A 125 -8.74 -1.83 -17.60
C GLU A 125 -8.29 -1.20 -16.28
N ALA A 126 -7.75 0.03 -16.31
CA ALA A 126 -7.34 0.73 -15.11
C ALA A 126 -8.54 0.98 -14.17
N SER A 127 -8.34 0.68 -12.88
CA SER A 127 -9.40 0.90 -11.90
C SER A 127 -9.79 2.38 -11.79
N GLN A 128 -11.03 2.66 -11.40
CA GLN A 128 -11.47 4.03 -11.15
C GLN A 128 -10.63 4.76 -10.07
N ALA A 129 -10.06 4.02 -9.11
CA ALA A 129 -9.13 4.56 -8.13
C ALA A 129 -7.81 4.97 -8.79
N THR A 130 -7.28 4.14 -9.70
CA THR A 130 -6.08 4.44 -10.49
C THR A 130 -6.28 5.69 -11.35
N ILE A 131 -7.40 5.77 -12.07
CA ILE A 131 -7.73 6.93 -12.92
C ILE A 131 -7.81 8.22 -12.10
N ARG A 132 -8.42 8.18 -10.90
CA ARG A 132 -8.47 9.35 -10.00
C ARG A 132 -7.10 9.73 -9.46
N SER A 133 -6.28 8.74 -9.09
CA SER A 133 -4.90 8.98 -8.66
C SER A 133 -4.10 9.62 -9.80
N THR A 134 -4.24 9.13 -11.03
CA THR A 134 -3.60 9.70 -12.22
C THR A 134 -4.05 11.15 -12.45
N ARG A 135 -5.35 11.43 -12.38
CA ARG A 135 -5.86 12.81 -12.49
C ARG A 135 -5.27 13.73 -11.41
N LYS A 136 -5.18 13.26 -10.15
CA LYS A 136 -4.59 14.01 -9.05
C LYS A 136 -3.12 14.36 -9.33
N VAL A 137 -2.34 13.38 -9.80
CA VAL A 137 -0.92 13.57 -10.14
C VAL A 137 -0.75 14.50 -11.33
N LEU A 138 -1.53 14.33 -12.40
CA LEU A 138 -1.54 15.23 -13.54
C LEU A 138 -1.89 16.67 -13.15
N SER A 139 -2.86 16.87 -12.27
CA SER A 139 -3.23 18.20 -11.79
C SER A 139 -2.13 18.84 -10.95
N ALA A 140 -1.43 18.07 -10.11
CA ALA A 140 -0.28 18.54 -9.34
C ALA A 140 0.90 18.89 -10.25
N MET A 141 1.18 18.04 -11.24
CA MET A 141 2.21 18.26 -12.26
C MET A 141 1.95 19.54 -13.07
N CYS A 142 0.73 19.69 -13.61
CA CYS A 142 0.36 20.89 -14.37
C CYS A 142 0.34 22.15 -13.51
N ARG A 143 0.01 22.05 -12.21
CA ARG A 143 0.09 23.17 -11.28
C ARG A 143 1.53 23.63 -11.10
N MET A 144 2.45 22.71 -10.84
CA MET A 144 3.87 23.03 -10.73
C MET A 144 4.43 23.59 -12.04
N ALA A 145 4.05 23.00 -13.19
CA ALA A 145 4.45 23.50 -14.50
C ALA A 145 3.95 24.94 -14.77
N PHE A 146 2.77 25.28 -14.29
CA PHE A 146 2.23 26.65 -14.33
C PHE A 146 3.02 27.58 -13.40
N ASP A 147 3.22 27.18 -12.13
CA ASP A 147 3.91 28.01 -11.14
C ASP A 147 5.38 28.29 -11.53
N GLU A 148 6.04 27.37 -12.26
CA GLU A 148 7.40 27.51 -12.79
C GLU A 148 7.48 28.11 -14.22
N GLY A 149 6.36 28.47 -14.83
CA GLY A 149 6.30 29.11 -16.14
C GLY A 149 6.59 28.20 -17.33
N TYR A 150 6.32 26.89 -17.23
CA TYR A 150 6.36 25.95 -18.37
C TYR A 150 5.06 25.94 -19.16
N ARG A 151 3.98 26.47 -18.59
CA ARG A 151 2.66 26.57 -19.22
C ARG A 151 1.82 27.68 -18.56
N ASP A 152 0.78 28.14 -19.28
CA ASP A 152 -0.04 29.28 -18.86
C ASP A 152 -1.27 28.89 -18.00
N ASN A 153 -1.62 27.60 -17.92
CA ASN A 153 -2.81 27.15 -17.20
C ASN A 153 -2.69 25.69 -16.72
N ASN A 154 -3.68 25.24 -15.94
CA ASN A 154 -3.83 23.85 -15.55
C ASN A 154 -5.12 23.26 -16.15
N PRO A 155 -5.06 22.63 -17.33
CA PRO A 155 -6.24 22.13 -18.03
C PRO A 155 -6.88 20.91 -17.35
N VAL A 156 -6.17 20.21 -16.48
CA VAL A 156 -6.68 19.03 -15.76
C VAL A 156 -7.72 19.43 -14.71
N ARG A 157 -7.67 20.67 -14.21
CA ARG A 157 -8.54 21.15 -13.13
C ARG A 157 -10.03 21.02 -13.47
N SER A 158 -10.40 21.28 -14.73
CA SER A 158 -11.79 21.24 -15.21
C SER A 158 -12.30 19.82 -15.54
N ILE A 159 -11.40 18.82 -15.63
CA ILE A 159 -11.80 17.44 -15.96
C ILE A 159 -12.55 16.84 -14.78
N ARG A 160 -13.80 16.51 -14.98
CA ARG A 160 -14.61 15.83 -13.96
C ARG A 160 -14.74 14.34 -14.31
N LEU A 161 -14.35 13.48 -13.37
CA LEU A 161 -14.51 12.03 -13.52
C LEU A 161 -15.80 11.58 -12.83
N LYS A 162 -16.44 10.58 -13.39
CA LYS A 162 -17.60 9.93 -12.74
C LYS A 162 -17.19 9.42 -11.36
N GLN A 163 -18.11 9.58 -10.41
CA GLN A 163 -17.89 9.04 -9.07
C GLN A 163 -18.08 7.51 -9.12
N ALA A 164 -17.05 6.76 -8.75
CA ALA A 164 -17.22 5.33 -8.58
C ALA A 164 -18.11 5.07 -7.37
N PRO A 165 -18.97 4.05 -7.41
CA PRO A 165 -19.67 3.61 -6.22
C PRO A 165 -18.67 3.29 -5.12
N ALA A 166 -19.01 3.65 -3.89
CA ALA A 166 -18.17 3.32 -2.74
C ALA A 166 -18.11 1.79 -2.61
N LYS A 167 -16.88 1.25 -2.45
CA LYS A 167 -16.76 -0.18 -2.15
C LYS A 167 -17.40 -0.46 -0.79
N PRO A 168 -18.16 -1.56 -0.66
CA PRO A 168 -18.70 -1.97 0.63
C PRO A 168 -17.57 -2.12 1.67
N ILE A 169 -17.80 -1.63 2.87
CA ILE A 169 -16.90 -1.87 3.99
C ILE A 169 -17.24 -3.27 4.52
N LEU A 170 -16.26 -4.17 4.49
CA LEU A 170 -16.44 -5.51 5.03
C LEU A 170 -16.15 -5.50 6.51
N VAL A 171 -17.11 -6.00 7.29
CA VAL A 171 -17.07 -6.09 8.75
C VAL A 171 -17.30 -7.54 9.15
N ALA A 172 -16.47 -8.09 10.03
CA ALA A 172 -16.68 -9.41 10.58
C ALA A 172 -17.71 -9.34 11.73
N SER A 173 -18.58 -10.35 11.82
CA SER A 173 -19.38 -10.55 13.03
C SER A 173 -18.49 -10.95 14.22
N HIS A 174 -18.99 -10.85 15.45
CA HIS A 174 -18.24 -11.27 16.63
C HIS A 174 -17.81 -12.75 16.55
N ASP A 175 -18.68 -13.62 16.02
CA ASP A 175 -18.36 -15.06 15.84
C ASP A 175 -17.33 -15.30 14.74
N GLN A 176 -17.40 -14.57 13.62
CA GLN A 176 -16.38 -14.65 12.58
C GLN A 176 -15.03 -14.16 13.08
N TRP A 177 -15.00 -13.07 13.86
CA TRP A 177 -13.78 -12.57 14.46
C TRP A 177 -13.19 -13.56 15.46
N ARG A 178 -14.01 -14.14 16.33
CA ARG A 178 -13.58 -15.17 17.29
C ARG A 178 -12.91 -16.35 16.58
N ARG A 179 -13.54 -16.87 15.51
CA ARG A 179 -12.95 -17.95 14.70
C ARG A 179 -11.63 -17.54 14.05
N LEU A 180 -11.53 -16.31 13.50
CA LEU A 180 -10.29 -15.78 12.95
C LEU A 180 -9.19 -15.73 14.01
N GLU A 181 -9.52 -15.25 15.19
CA GLU A 181 -8.58 -15.13 16.30
C GLU A 181 -8.13 -16.52 16.82
N GLU A 182 -9.03 -17.49 16.93
CA GLU A 182 -8.73 -18.87 17.29
C GLU A 182 -7.80 -19.53 16.25
N ALA A 183 -8.01 -19.25 14.98
CA ALA A 183 -7.17 -19.74 13.89
C ALA A 183 -5.75 -19.12 13.88
N LEU A 184 -5.56 -17.96 14.51
CA LEU A 184 -4.23 -17.38 14.77
C LEU A 184 -3.58 -18.08 15.96
N THR A 185 -3.08 -19.28 15.76
CA THR A 185 -2.47 -20.11 16.81
C THR A 185 -1.14 -19.55 17.35
N TYR A 186 -0.44 -18.74 16.55
CA TYR A 186 0.82 -18.09 16.95
C TYR A 186 0.53 -16.85 17.82
N PRO A 187 0.98 -16.81 19.11
CA PRO A 187 0.60 -15.76 20.05
C PRO A 187 0.89 -14.33 19.56
N PRO A 188 2.08 -14.00 19.00
CA PRO A 188 2.33 -12.66 18.48
C PRO A 188 1.39 -12.26 17.35
N ALA A 189 1.02 -13.19 16.47
CA ALA A 189 0.08 -12.90 15.37
C ALA A 189 -1.35 -12.65 15.91
N ARG A 190 -1.75 -13.40 16.93
CA ARG A 190 -3.04 -13.19 17.61
C ARG A 190 -3.08 -11.84 18.31
N LEU A 191 -2.02 -11.48 19.04
CA LEU A 191 -1.92 -10.17 19.70
C LEU A 191 -1.92 -9.03 18.68
N TYR A 192 -1.19 -9.18 17.56
CA TYR A 192 -1.21 -8.19 16.48
C TYR A 192 -2.63 -7.95 15.93
N ALA A 193 -3.40 -9.00 15.66
CA ALA A 193 -4.77 -8.90 15.21
C ALA A 193 -5.68 -8.22 16.27
N ARG A 194 -5.55 -8.63 17.54
CA ARG A 194 -6.30 -8.04 18.68
C ARG A 194 -6.02 -6.55 18.82
N LEU A 195 -4.74 -6.15 18.77
CA LEU A 195 -4.36 -4.74 18.81
C LEU A 195 -4.94 -3.97 17.63
N ASN A 196 -4.93 -4.54 16.42
CA ASN A 196 -5.45 -3.86 15.25
C ASN A 196 -6.97 -3.57 15.36
N VAL A 197 -7.78 -4.56 15.77
CA VAL A 197 -9.23 -4.38 15.94
C VAL A 197 -9.58 -3.49 17.13
N THR A 198 -8.74 -3.47 18.18
CA THR A 198 -8.99 -2.68 19.40
C THR A 198 -8.54 -1.23 19.25
N THR A 199 -7.37 -1.01 18.66
CA THR A 199 -6.75 0.34 18.57
C THR A 199 -7.17 1.10 17.33
N TRP A 200 -7.66 0.40 16.31
CA TRP A 200 -7.95 0.93 14.97
C TRP A 200 -6.74 1.61 14.33
N ALA A 201 -5.54 1.18 14.68
CA ALA A 201 -4.32 1.71 14.11
C ALA A 201 -4.20 1.34 12.62
N ARG A 202 -3.62 2.24 11.83
CA ARG A 202 -3.29 1.95 10.43
C ARG A 202 -2.10 0.98 10.38
N SER A 203 -1.97 0.20 9.32
CA SER A 203 -0.85 -0.75 9.19
C SER A 203 0.51 -0.06 9.36
N CYS A 204 0.69 1.15 8.81
CA CYS A 204 1.92 1.92 8.96
C CYS A 204 2.17 2.48 10.38
N GLU A 205 1.17 2.50 11.23
CA GLU A 205 1.26 2.83 12.65
C GLU A 205 1.56 1.57 13.47
N MET A 206 0.83 0.47 13.20
CA MET A 206 0.97 -0.82 13.87
C MET A 206 2.40 -1.37 13.82
N ILE A 207 3.03 -1.35 12.64
CA ILE A 207 4.39 -1.87 12.47
C ILE A 207 5.45 -1.06 13.24
N GLY A 208 5.11 0.17 13.63
CA GLY A 208 5.98 1.06 14.38
C GLY A 208 5.74 1.08 15.89
N PHE A 209 4.81 0.26 16.42
CA PHE A 209 4.54 0.21 17.86
C PHE A 209 5.74 -0.28 18.65
N ARG A 210 5.95 0.33 19.80
CA ARG A 210 7.02 0.04 20.76
C ARG A 210 6.43 -0.06 22.18
N PRO A 211 7.09 -0.74 23.10
CA PRO A 211 6.69 -0.75 24.51
C PRO A 211 6.48 0.66 25.10
N CYS A 212 7.32 1.63 24.75
CA CYS A 212 7.19 3.03 25.23
C CYS A 212 5.95 3.78 24.73
N ASP A 213 5.21 3.23 23.75
CA ASP A 213 3.94 3.82 23.31
C ASP A 213 2.78 3.54 24.27
N PHE A 214 2.95 2.56 25.18
CA PHE A 214 1.95 2.12 26.12
C PHE A 214 2.23 2.67 27.52
N ASP A 215 1.29 3.43 28.02
CA ASP A 215 1.24 3.82 29.43
C ASP A 215 0.39 2.77 30.18
N PHE A 216 1.06 1.81 30.79
CA PHE A 216 0.40 0.68 31.43
C PHE A 216 -0.28 1.07 32.75
N GLU A 217 0.20 2.11 33.43
CA GLU A 217 -0.40 2.62 34.65
C GLU A 217 -1.74 3.29 34.35
N GLN A 218 -1.77 4.16 33.35
CA GLN A 218 -2.99 4.86 32.92
C GLN A 218 -3.82 4.06 31.92
N GLN A 219 -3.34 2.92 31.43
CA GLN A 219 -3.97 2.09 30.39
C GLN A 219 -4.24 2.86 29.10
N VAL A 220 -3.24 3.59 28.64
CA VAL A 220 -3.34 4.49 27.48
C VAL A 220 -2.33 4.08 26.41
N LEU A 221 -2.76 4.13 25.15
CA LEU A 221 -1.89 4.02 23.98
C LEU A 221 -1.67 5.40 23.35
N ASN A 222 -0.42 5.70 23.01
CA ASN A 222 0.00 6.87 22.28
C ASN A 222 0.41 6.47 20.84
N ILE A 223 -0.29 6.96 19.83
CA ILE A 223 0.09 6.77 18.42
C ILE A 223 0.73 8.06 17.91
N THR A 224 2.05 8.09 17.91
CA THR A 224 2.85 9.29 17.62
C THR A 224 3.61 9.21 16.30
N ARG A 225 3.70 8.01 15.68
CA ARG A 225 4.52 7.78 14.49
C ARG A 225 3.84 6.89 13.46
N SER A 226 4.34 6.96 12.24
CA SER A 226 3.98 6.03 11.18
C SER A 226 5.21 5.65 10.36
N THR A 227 5.35 4.38 10.02
CA THR A 227 6.52 3.83 9.34
C THR A 227 6.12 3.29 7.97
N VAL A 228 6.88 3.66 6.93
CA VAL A 228 6.64 3.26 5.56
C VAL A 228 7.95 2.89 4.88
N TYR A 229 7.92 1.96 3.94
CA TYR A 229 9.09 1.62 3.14
C TYR A 229 9.24 2.58 1.96
N ILE A 230 10.41 3.18 1.81
CA ILE A 230 10.70 4.16 0.75
C ILE A 230 11.88 3.64 -0.08
N THR A 231 11.72 3.67 -1.39
CA THR A 231 12.80 3.31 -2.32
C THR A 231 13.92 4.36 -2.29
N ALA A 232 15.14 3.97 -2.67
CA ALA A 232 16.34 4.81 -2.61
C ALA A 232 16.14 6.19 -3.25
N ARG A 233 15.43 6.24 -4.37
CA ARG A 233 15.15 7.48 -5.11
C ARG A 233 14.43 8.55 -4.28
N TYR A 234 13.55 8.15 -3.38
CA TYR A 234 12.69 9.06 -2.62
C TYR A 234 13.04 9.10 -1.12
N HIS A 235 13.88 8.19 -0.68
CA HIS A 235 14.30 8.13 0.72
C HIS A 235 15.27 9.28 1.05
N PRO A 236 15.13 9.98 2.18
CA PRO A 236 16.01 11.09 2.55
C PRO A 236 17.49 10.73 2.63
N SER A 237 17.83 9.48 2.96
CA SER A 237 19.23 9.01 3.02
C SER A 237 19.81 8.61 1.67
N GLY A 238 19.00 8.58 0.59
CA GLY A 238 19.43 8.07 -0.71
C GLY A 238 19.53 6.55 -0.82
N ALA A 239 19.29 5.80 0.26
CA ALA A 239 19.22 4.34 0.29
C ALA A 239 17.79 3.86 0.52
N ALA A 240 17.39 2.75 -0.12
CA ALA A 240 16.08 2.18 0.12
C ALA A 240 15.96 1.66 1.56
N GLY A 241 14.85 1.95 2.23
CA GLY A 241 14.68 1.54 3.61
C GLY A 241 13.35 1.99 4.23
N TRP A 242 13.21 1.66 5.50
CA TRP A 242 12.07 2.10 6.30
C TRP A 242 12.26 3.56 6.75
N PHE A 243 11.22 4.33 6.58
CA PHE A 243 11.17 5.74 6.96
C PHE A 243 10.06 5.95 7.99
N THR A 244 10.45 6.26 9.21
CA THR A 244 9.52 6.57 10.30
C THR A 244 9.27 8.07 10.34
N LYS A 245 8.02 8.45 10.15
CA LYS A 245 7.56 9.83 10.28
C LYS A 245 7.25 10.12 11.74
N PRO A 246 7.66 11.27 12.28
CA PRO A 246 7.40 11.64 13.67
C PRO A 246 5.92 11.95 13.93
N ASN A 247 5.08 12.00 12.89
CA ASN A 247 3.65 12.25 13.01
C ASN A 247 2.87 11.26 12.13
N PRO A 248 1.69 10.78 12.58
CA PRO A 248 0.76 10.04 11.75
C PRO A 248 0.27 10.87 10.56
N LYS A 249 -0.50 10.24 9.68
CA LYS A 249 -1.15 10.94 8.56
C LYS A 249 -2.01 12.08 9.12
N ASN A 250 -1.86 13.29 8.60
CA ASN A 250 -2.46 14.57 9.00
C ASN A 250 -1.80 15.26 10.21
N GLY A 251 -0.68 14.78 10.75
CA GLY A 251 0.03 15.41 11.85
C GLY A 251 -0.60 15.22 13.24
N ASP A 252 -1.70 14.48 13.33
CA ASP A 252 -2.46 14.31 14.56
C ASP A 252 -1.94 13.13 15.37
N TRP A 253 -1.37 13.41 16.53
CA TRP A 253 -1.12 12.41 17.56
C TRP A 253 -2.44 11.95 18.14
N ARG A 254 -2.49 10.67 18.50
CA ARG A 254 -3.67 10.11 19.15
C ARG A 254 -3.28 9.47 20.45
N ARG A 255 -3.96 9.86 21.48
CA ARG A 255 -3.86 9.28 22.82
C ARG A 255 -5.26 8.85 23.27
N PHE A 256 -5.41 7.58 23.64
CA PHE A 256 -6.71 7.05 24.07
C PHE A 256 -6.55 5.83 24.97
N PRO A 257 -7.54 5.58 25.86
CA PRO A 257 -7.55 4.39 26.70
C PRO A 257 -7.67 3.11 25.88
N ILE A 258 -7.00 2.05 26.37
CA ILE A 258 -7.16 0.68 25.87
C ILE A 258 -7.62 -0.24 27.00
N PRO A 259 -8.33 -1.34 26.67
CA PRO A 259 -8.83 -2.25 27.70
C PRO A 259 -7.71 -2.84 28.57
N LYS A 260 -7.99 -3.03 29.88
CA LYS A 260 -7.01 -3.56 30.85
C LYS A 260 -6.42 -4.91 30.40
N HIS A 261 -7.26 -5.83 29.90
CA HIS A 261 -6.79 -7.12 29.40
C HIS A 261 -5.84 -7.01 28.20
N MET A 262 -5.97 -5.93 27.41
CA MET A 262 -5.07 -5.65 26.29
C MET A 262 -3.71 -5.13 26.80
N CYS A 263 -3.71 -4.27 27.82
CA CYS A 263 -2.47 -3.85 28.49
C CYS A 263 -1.71 -5.06 29.05
N GLN A 264 -2.42 -5.95 29.73
CA GLN A 264 -1.85 -7.18 30.26
C GLN A 264 -1.23 -8.06 29.18
N ALA A 265 -1.98 -8.31 28.09
CA ALA A 265 -1.48 -9.11 26.97
C ALA A 265 -0.23 -8.50 26.29
N VAL A 266 -0.14 -7.17 26.26
CA VAL A 266 1.06 -6.47 25.74
C VAL A 266 2.22 -6.59 26.72
N GLN A 267 1.98 -6.48 28.02
CA GLN A 267 3.03 -6.65 29.06
C GLN A 267 3.57 -8.09 29.03
N GLU A 268 2.71 -9.09 29.03
CA GLU A 268 3.11 -10.49 28.89
C GLU A 268 3.95 -10.74 27.65
N HIS A 269 3.57 -10.12 26.52
CA HIS A 269 4.34 -10.22 25.28
C HIS A 269 5.72 -9.56 25.39
N ILE A 270 5.81 -8.38 26.03
CA ILE A 270 7.08 -7.67 26.24
C ILE A 270 8.01 -8.53 27.13
N GLU A 271 7.48 -9.10 28.20
CA GLU A 271 8.23 -9.96 29.12
C GLU A 271 8.68 -11.27 28.45
N GLU A 272 7.75 -11.95 27.73
CA GLU A 272 8.05 -13.21 27.04
C GLU A 272 9.17 -13.08 26.00
N TYR A 273 9.21 -11.95 25.28
CA TYR A 273 10.18 -11.73 24.23
C TYR A 273 11.36 -10.84 24.65
N GLY A 274 11.40 -10.38 25.90
CA GLY A 274 12.48 -9.55 26.46
C GLY A 274 12.68 -8.25 25.69
N LEU A 275 11.57 -7.54 25.37
CA LEU A 275 11.62 -6.32 24.58
C LEU A 275 11.95 -5.10 25.46
N ASP A 276 12.92 -4.32 25.04
CA ASP A 276 13.23 -3.03 25.66
C ASP A 276 12.23 -1.95 25.21
N SER A 277 12.23 -0.81 25.93
CA SER A 277 11.26 0.28 25.72
C SER A 277 11.19 0.78 24.27
N ASP A 278 12.33 0.77 23.59
CA ASP A 278 12.49 1.27 22.22
C ASP A 278 12.53 0.18 21.13
N ASP A 279 12.41 -1.08 21.51
CA ASP A 279 12.30 -2.17 20.55
C ASP A 279 10.95 -2.11 19.81
N LEU A 280 10.90 -2.70 18.61
CA LEU A 280 9.63 -2.91 17.93
C LEU A 280 8.80 -3.96 18.69
N LEU A 281 7.52 -3.67 18.91
CA LEU A 281 6.61 -4.63 19.56
C LEU A 281 6.44 -5.92 18.71
N PHE A 282 6.51 -5.78 17.39
CA PHE A 282 6.36 -6.87 16.44
C PHE A 282 7.49 -6.84 15.40
N PRO A 283 8.74 -7.13 15.78
CA PRO A 283 9.84 -7.12 14.83
C PRO A 283 9.74 -8.28 13.81
N ARG A 284 10.33 -8.11 12.65
CA ARG A 284 10.32 -9.08 11.55
C ARG A 284 10.83 -10.46 11.98
N TRP A 285 11.86 -10.52 12.81
CA TRP A 285 12.45 -11.79 13.25
C TRP A 285 11.45 -12.68 13.99
N MET A 286 10.49 -12.08 14.69
CA MET A 286 9.44 -12.79 15.42
C MET A 286 8.53 -13.60 14.45
N PHE A 287 8.33 -13.15 13.23
CA PHE A 287 7.42 -13.75 12.23
C PHE A 287 8.12 -14.51 11.10
N ALA A 288 9.38 -14.21 10.82
CA ALA A 288 10.05 -14.61 9.58
C ALA A 288 10.19 -16.11 9.40
N TYR A 289 10.25 -16.86 10.50
CA TYR A 289 10.48 -18.30 10.50
C TYR A 289 9.29 -19.13 10.98
N VAL A 290 8.22 -18.46 11.34
CA VAL A 290 6.98 -19.13 11.75
C VAL A 290 6.11 -19.36 10.53
N ARG A 291 5.67 -20.61 10.33
CA ARG A 291 4.67 -20.89 9.29
C ARG A 291 3.28 -20.54 9.82
N SER A 292 2.54 -19.80 9.02
CA SER A 292 1.10 -19.62 9.18
C SER A 292 0.37 -20.86 8.71
N THR A 293 0.55 -21.99 9.38
CA THR A 293 -0.24 -23.18 9.04
C THR A 293 -1.50 -23.12 9.89
N PRO A 294 -2.70 -22.99 9.32
CA PRO A 294 -3.90 -23.35 10.05
C PRO A 294 -3.74 -24.80 10.45
N VAL A 295 -4.01 -25.13 11.68
CA VAL A 295 -4.35 -26.51 12.03
C VAL A 295 -5.67 -26.75 11.33
N LEU A 296 -5.63 -27.27 10.10
CA LEU A 296 -6.79 -27.90 9.49
C LEU A 296 -7.06 -29.13 10.36
N ALA A 297 -8.03 -28.97 11.24
CA ALA A 297 -8.50 -30.07 12.05
C ALA A 297 -8.93 -31.21 11.11
N ASP A 298 -8.53 -32.41 11.48
CA ASP A 298 -9.19 -33.69 11.26
C ASP A 298 -9.32 -34.33 9.88
N GLN A 299 -8.74 -33.81 8.80
CA GLN A 299 -8.86 -34.49 7.51
C GLN A 299 -7.78 -35.55 7.21
N ASP A 300 -6.68 -35.59 7.98
CA ASP A 300 -5.54 -36.47 7.71
C ASP A 300 -5.16 -37.41 8.85
N GLU A 301 -6.02 -37.66 9.83
CA GLU A 301 -5.65 -38.49 11.00
C GLU A 301 -5.45 -39.98 10.70
N ASN A 302 -6.06 -40.51 9.63
CA ASN A 302 -6.04 -41.94 9.28
C ASN A 302 -5.52 -42.21 7.86
N LEU A 303 -4.54 -41.50 7.38
CA LEU A 303 -3.91 -41.83 6.09
C LEU A 303 -3.12 -43.16 6.22
N PRO A 304 -3.28 -44.08 5.27
CA PRO A 304 -2.51 -45.33 5.28
C PRO A 304 -1.01 -45.03 5.05
N PRO A 305 -0.11 -45.80 5.66
CA PRO A 305 1.32 -45.62 5.44
C PRO A 305 1.69 -45.69 3.97
N LEU A 306 2.74 -44.95 3.61
CA LEU A 306 3.28 -44.91 2.25
C LEU A 306 4.28 -46.04 2.03
N VAL A 307 4.11 -46.81 0.97
CA VAL A 307 5.03 -47.90 0.62
C VAL A 307 5.88 -47.49 -0.59
N SER A 308 7.21 -47.49 -0.43
CA SER A 308 8.14 -47.21 -1.52
C SER A 308 8.16 -48.33 -2.58
N LYS A 309 8.72 -48.07 -3.76
CA LYS A 309 8.88 -49.05 -4.81
C LYS A 309 9.73 -50.28 -4.37
N THR A 310 10.51 -50.13 -3.33
CA THR A 310 11.36 -51.17 -2.73
C THR A 310 10.69 -51.86 -1.53
N GLY A 311 9.43 -51.59 -1.26
CA GLY A 311 8.67 -52.20 -0.18
C GLY A 311 8.89 -51.57 1.21
N ILE A 312 9.63 -50.46 1.32
CA ILE A 312 9.85 -49.77 2.61
C ILE A 312 8.59 -48.97 2.97
N VAL A 313 8.09 -49.21 4.19
CA VAL A 313 6.93 -48.50 4.73
C VAL A 313 7.37 -47.22 5.41
N HIS A 314 6.70 -46.08 5.09
CA HIS A 314 6.94 -44.77 5.65
C HIS A 314 5.67 -44.25 6.32
N GLU A 315 5.73 -44.04 7.61
CA GLU A 315 4.63 -43.39 8.37
C GLU A 315 4.57 -41.89 8.06
N HIS A 316 3.38 -41.32 7.98
CA HIS A 316 3.17 -39.89 7.80
C HIS A 316 3.78 -39.08 8.97
N GLY A 317 4.36 -37.93 8.67
CA GLY A 317 5.06 -37.11 9.67
C GLY A 317 6.52 -37.51 9.87
N THR A 318 7.11 -38.27 8.95
CA THR A 318 8.52 -38.65 8.97
C THR A 318 9.31 -38.06 7.82
N MET A 319 10.64 -38.07 7.93
CA MET A 319 11.57 -37.63 6.87
C MET A 319 11.34 -38.45 5.59
N GLY A 320 11.20 -39.78 5.72
CA GLY A 320 10.98 -40.66 4.58
C GLY A 320 9.69 -40.34 3.83
N ALA A 321 8.58 -40.20 4.54
CA ALA A 321 7.30 -39.83 3.94
C ALA A 321 7.37 -38.45 3.27
N ARG A 322 7.98 -37.49 3.92
CA ARG A 322 8.04 -36.10 3.41
C ARG A 322 8.96 -35.91 2.23
N TYR A 323 10.18 -36.46 2.29
CA TYR A 323 11.22 -36.18 1.30
C TYR A 323 11.42 -37.32 0.32
N ALA A 324 11.41 -38.58 0.76
CA ALA A 324 11.60 -39.72 -0.16
C ALA A 324 10.29 -40.04 -0.91
N MET A 325 9.13 -39.95 -0.25
CA MET A 325 7.83 -40.23 -0.85
C MET A 325 7.11 -38.98 -1.33
N ASN A 326 7.71 -37.80 -1.18
CA ASN A 326 7.16 -36.48 -1.56
C ASN A 326 5.73 -36.23 -1.04
N CYS A 327 5.42 -36.70 0.16
CA CYS A 327 4.10 -36.55 0.75
C CYS A 327 3.87 -35.13 1.25
N HIS A 328 2.72 -34.57 0.91
CA HIS A 328 2.33 -33.18 1.26
C HIS A 328 1.15 -33.11 2.24
N CYS A 329 0.77 -34.22 2.92
CA CYS A 329 -0.25 -34.20 3.95
C CYS A 329 0.12 -33.28 5.13
N VAL A 330 -0.83 -32.97 6.00
CA VAL A 330 -0.64 -32.07 7.15
C VAL A 330 0.48 -32.55 8.06
N LYS A 331 0.53 -33.84 8.41
CA LYS A 331 1.56 -34.43 9.28
C LYS A 331 2.97 -34.28 8.65
N CYS A 332 3.11 -34.55 7.35
CA CYS A 332 4.40 -34.44 6.65
C CYS A 332 4.85 -32.99 6.45
N LYS A 333 3.91 -32.05 6.24
CA LYS A 333 4.19 -30.62 6.22
C LYS A 333 4.62 -30.10 7.60
N ALA A 334 3.94 -30.53 8.66
CA ALA A 334 4.28 -30.16 10.03
C ALA A 334 5.68 -30.67 10.40
N TYR A 335 5.99 -31.92 10.09
CA TYR A 335 7.33 -32.48 10.27
C TYR A 335 8.42 -31.67 9.55
N ALA A 336 8.19 -31.37 8.26
CA ALA A 336 9.15 -30.57 7.49
C ALA A 336 9.34 -29.17 8.07
N ALA A 337 8.29 -28.57 8.60
CA ALA A 337 8.36 -27.27 9.23
C ALA A 337 9.20 -27.30 10.51
N GLU A 338 8.97 -28.32 11.36
CA GLU A 338 9.71 -28.52 12.61
C GLU A 338 11.18 -28.83 12.35
N TYR A 339 11.47 -29.76 11.45
CA TYR A 339 12.84 -30.08 11.03
C TYR A 339 13.59 -28.82 10.53
N GLN A 340 12.95 -28.01 9.68
CA GLN A 340 13.56 -26.77 9.19
C GLN A 340 13.73 -25.72 10.30
N ARG A 341 12.87 -25.71 11.33
CA ARG A 341 12.99 -24.82 12.47
C ARG A 341 14.20 -25.20 13.33
N GLN A 342 14.33 -26.47 13.67
CA GLN A 342 15.46 -27.01 14.42
C GLN A 342 16.79 -26.78 13.70
N TRP A 343 16.85 -27.13 12.41
CA TRP A 343 18.05 -26.88 11.60
C TRP A 343 18.47 -25.40 11.57
N ARG A 344 17.51 -24.50 11.44
CA ARG A 344 17.82 -23.05 11.46
C ARG A 344 18.27 -22.59 12.84
N HIS A 345 17.69 -23.11 13.88
CA HIS A 345 18.12 -22.81 15.26
C HIS A 345 19.55 -23.25 15.51
N GLU A 346 19.90 -24.47 15.09
CA GLU A 346 21.25 -25.01 15.16
C GLU A 346 22.25 -24.15 14.35
N GLN A 347 21.90 -23.80 13.10
CA GLN A 347 22.73 -22.93 12.27
C GLN A 347 22.89 -21.52 12.87
N SER A 348 21.85 -20.99 13.50
CA SER A 348 21.92 -19.69 14.17
C SER A 348 22.83 -19.76 15.42
N ALA A 349 22.71 -20.82 16.20
CA ALA A 349 23.56 -21.06 17.38
C ALA A 349 25.03 -21.26 16.99
N GLU A 350 25.28 -22.01 15.91
CA GLU A 350 26.62 -22.21 15.37
C GLU A 350 27.25 -20.90 14.88
N ARG A 351 26.51 -20.06 14.17
CA ARG A 351 26.98 -18.73 13.76
C ARG A 351 27.27 -17.83 14.96
N ALA A 352 26.37 -17.82 15.94
CA ALA A 352 26.59 -17.06 17.18
C ALA A 352 27.86 -17.51 17.91
N SER A 353 28.13 -18.82 17.97
CA SER A 353 29.36 -19.36 18.59
C SER A 353 30.65 -18.95 17.86
N LYS A 354 30.55 -18.68 16.56
CA LYS A 354 31.65 -18.19 15.71
C LYS A 354 31.76 -16.66 15.70
N GLY A 355 30.92 -15.95 16.46
CA GLY A 355 30.83 -14.48 16.43
C GLY A 355 30.27 -13.90 15.12
N GLU A 356 29.64 -14.75 14.29
CA GLU A 356 28.97 -14.31 13.09
C GLU A 356 27.58 -13.74 13.42
N LEU A 357 27.16 -12.69 12.68
CA LEU A 357 25.85 -12.08 12.87
C LEU A 357 24.73 -13.04 12.52
N THR A 358 23.72 -13.13 13.38
CA THR A 358 22.45 -13.77 13.03
C THR A 358 21.71 -12.95 11.96
N LYS A 359 20.72 -13.56 11.29
CA LYS A 359 19.84 -12.79 10.39
C LYS A 359 19.08 -11.70 11.13
N ALA A 360 18.69 -11.94 12.38
CA ALA A 360 18.03 -10.93 13.20
C ALA A 360 18.94 -9.72 13.45
N ASP A 361 20.21 -9.96 13.79
CA ASP A 361 21.18 -8.88 13.97
C ASP A 361 21.47 -8.14 12.66
N THR A 362 21.51 -8.87 11.53
CA THR A 362 21.62 -8.23 10.21
C THR A 362 20.43 -7.32 9.94
N TRP A 363 19.20 -7.78 10.21
CA TRP A 363 18.00 -6.96 10.01
C TRP A 363 17.94 -5.74 10.93
N ARG A 364 18.41 -5.85 12.18
CA ARG A 364 18.56 -4.69 13.08
C ARG A 364 19.55 -3.67 12.53
N ARG A 365 20.66 -4.13 11.96
CA ARG A 365 21.70 -3.24 11.41
C ARG A 365 21.32 -2.58 10.10
N ASP A 366 20.62 -3.29 9.19
CA ASP A 366 20.22 -2.77 7.90
C ASP A 366 18.84 -2.08 7.91
N GLY A 367 18.22 -1.93 9.07
CA GLY A 367 16.91 -1.30 9.25
C GLY A 367 15.75 -2.10 8.64
N SER A 368 15.95 -3.38 8.28
CA SER A 368 14.90 -4.26 7.76
C SER A 368 14.14 -5.04 8.85
N GLU A 369 14.19 -4.53 10.06
CA GLU A 369 13.60 -5.16 11.25
C GLU A 369 12.06 -5.12 11.31
N PHE A 370 11.44 -4.24 10.53
CA PHE A 370 9.99 -4.05 10.55
C PHE A 370 9.23 -5.23 9.93
N LEU A 371 8.07 -5.53 10.46
CA LEU A 371 7.18 -6.56 9.94
C LEU A 371 6.69 -6.20 8.54
N MET A 372 7.08 -7.00 7.55
CA MET A 372 6.67 -6.82 6.17
C MET A 372 5.20 -7.20 5.95
N ALA A 373 4.51 -6.45 5.10
CA ALA A 373 3.09 -6.67 4.83
C ALA A 373 2.79 -8.06 4.24
N ASP A 374 3.68 -8.61 3.39
CA ASP A 374 3.53 -9.94 2.82
C ASP A 374 3.68 -11.04 3.88
N VAL A 375 4.56 -10.84 4.87
CA VAL A 375 4.71 -11.76 6.02
C VAL A 375 3.43 -11.79 6.84
N TRP A 376 2.89 -10.62 7.22
CA TRP A 376 1.64 -10.51 7.97
C TRP A 376 0.44 -11.08 7.19
N THR A 377 0.34 -10.76 5.90
CA THR A 377 -0.76 -11.22 5.05
C THR A 377 -0.86 -12.74 4.97
N ARG A 378 0.25 -13.46 5.08
CA ARG A 378 0.22 -14.94 5.12
C ARG A 378 -0.51 -15.47 6.36
N PHE A 379 -0.22 -14.93 7.55
CA PHE A 379 -0.92 -15.30 8.78
C PHE A 379 -2.41 -14.94 8.70
N TRP A 380 -2.68 -13.73 8.21
CA TRP A 380 -4.04 -13.24 8.06
C TRP A 380 -4.88 -14.08 7.11
N ASN A 381 -4.38 -14.38 5.92
CA ASN A 381 -5.13 -15.12 4.91
C ASN A 381 -5.52 -16.52 5.41
N ALA A 382 -4.58 -17.21 6.06
CA ALA A 382 -4.84 -18.52 6.64
C ALA A 382 -5.95 -18.47 7.70
N ALA A 383 -5.90 -17.49 8.60
CA ALA A 383 -6.91 -17.31 9.65
C ALA A 383 -8.27 -16.85 9.10
N ARG A 384 -8.26 -15.93 8.13
CA ARG A 384 -9.44 -15.46 7.42
C ARG A 384 -10.20 -16.62 6.76
N ASP A 385 -9.48 -17.47 6.04
CA ASP A 385 -10.06 -18.60 5.32
C ASP A 385 -10.64 -19.64 6.30
N ALA A 386 -9.94 -19.92 7.40
CA ALA A 386 -10.44 -20.78 8.49
C ALA A 386 -11.69 -20.20 9.19
N ALA A 387 -11.82 -18.89 9.25
CA ALA A 387 -12.99 -18.22 9.81
C ALA A 387 -14.19 -18.14 8.85
N GLY A 388 -14.05 -18.60 7.60
CA GLY A 388 -15.08 -18.50 6.57
C GLY A 388 -15.36 -17.06 6.12
N LEU A 389 -14.37 -16.16 6.23
CA LEU A 389 -14.45 -14.79 5.75
C LEU A 389 -14.07 -14.71 4.27
N PRO A 390 -14.66 -13.79 3.49
CA PRO A 390 -14.37 -13.67 2.06
C PRO A 390 -12.92 -13.24 1.79
N SER A 391 -12.36 -13.63 0.64
CA SER A 391 -10.99 -13.29 0.25
C SER A 391 -10.73 -11.77 0.21
N ALA A 392 -11.76 -10.97 -0.01
CA ALA A 392 -11.72 -9.51 0.04
C ALA A 392 -11.57 -8.94 1.46
N TYR A 393 -11.73 -9.76 2.52
CA TYR A 393 -11.52 -9.36 3.90
C TYR A 393 -10.01 -9.32 4.20
N THR A 394 -9.40 -8.16 3.97
CA THR A 394 -7.96 -7.92 4.13
C THR A 394 -7.60 -7.56 5.58
N PRO A 395 -6.31 -7.53 5.98
CA PRO A 395 -5.89 -7.05 7.30
C PRO A 395 -6.44 -5.68 7.70
N TYR A 396 -6.63 -4.79 6.73
CA TYR A 396 -7.19 -3.46 7.00
C TYR A 396 -8.66 -3.50 7.46
N ASN A 397 -9.37 -4.59 7.14
CA ASN A 397 -10.75 -4.78 7.59
C ASN A 397 -10.90 -5.04 9.10
N ALA A 398 -9.83 -5.44 9.80
CA ALA A 398 -9.83 -5.49 11.27
C ALA A 398 -10.12 -4.10 11.86
N ARG A 399 -9.49 -3.05 11.33
CA ARG A 399 -9.80 -1.67 11.73
C ARG A 399 -11.24 -1.29 11.39
N HIS A 400 -11.73 -1.64 10.20
CA HIS A 400 -13.12 -1.41 9.84
C HIS A 400 -14.08 -2.10 10.79
N THR A 401 -13.80 -3.35 11.14
CA THR A 401 -14.59 -4.16 12.09
C THR A 401 -14.66 -3.48 13.46
N GLY A 402 -13.52 -3.10 14.04
CA GLY A 402 -13.49 -2.46 15.35
C GLY A 402 -14.22 -1.10 15.39
N ILE A 403 -14.10 -0.30 14.34
CA ILE A 403 -14.83 0.97 14.22
C ILE A 403 -16.34 0.72 14.14
N SER A 404 -16.77 -0.23 13.29
CA SER A 404 -18.18 -0.55 13.12
C SER A 404 -18.80 -1.10 14.43
N TRP A 405 -18.09 -1.96 15.16
CA TRP A 405 -18.57 -2.44 16.47
C TRP A 405 -18.73 -1.33 17.49
N ALA A 406 -17.85 -0.32 17.51
CA ALA A 406 -17.99 0.81 18.42
C ALA A 406 -19.24 1.63 18.09
N ILE A 407 -19.51 1.90 16.81
CA ILE A 407 -20.71 2.62 16.38
C ILE A 407 -21.97 1.79 16.66
N ASP A 408 -21.95 0.48 16.41
CA ASP A 408 -23.05 -0.44 16.73
C ASP A 408 -23.42 -0.47 18.21
N LYS A 409 -22.44 -0.20 19.09
CA LYS A 409 -22.63 -0.04 20.54
C LYS A 409 -23.09 1.36 20.97
N GLY A 410 -23.34 2.25 20.02
CA GLY A 410 -23.85 3.61 20.29
C GLY A 410 -22.76 4.62 20.67
N GLU A 411 -21.47 4.34 20.40
CA GLU A 411 -20.41 5.32 20.66
C GLU A 411 -20.55 6.56 19.79
N ASP A 412 -20.29 7.70 20.36
CA ASP A 412 -20.36 9.01 19.70
C ASP A 412 -19.40 9.07 18.49
N LEU A 413 -19.93 9.49 17.33
CA LEU A 413 -19.19 9.53 16.08
C LEU A 413 -17.95 10.46 16.12
N GLN A 414 -17.96 11.52 16.94
CA GLN A 414 -16.80 12.40 17.09
C GLN A 414 -15.69 11.71 17.88
N LYS A 415 -16.03 10.96 18.94
CA LYS A 415 -15.07 10.15 19.70
C LYS A 415 -14.47 9.07 18.80
N VAL A 416 -15.31 8.38 18.03
CA VAL A 416 -14.87 7.37 17.04
C VAL A 416 -13.95 8.01 15.98
N ARG A 417 -14.30 9.17 15.44
CA ARG A 417 -13.49 9.92 14.49
C ARG A 417 -12.11 10.24 15.06
N GLN A 418 -12.04 10.79 16.27
CA GLN A 418 -10.80 11.16 16.93
C GLN A 418 -9.91 9.93 17.16
N ARG A 419 -10.47 8.87 17.76
CA ARG A 419 -9.73 7.62 18.00
C ARG A 419 -9.23 6.97 16.71
N ALA A 420 -10.05 6.94 15.66
CA ALA A 420 -9.67 6.44 14.35
C ALA A 420 -8.65 7.34 13.61
N GLY A 421 -8.55 8.62 13.98
CA GLY A 421 -7.74 9.60 13.25
C GLY A 421 -8.28 9.85 11.83
N HIS A 422 -9.60 10.01 11.69
CA HIS A 422 -10.23 10.39 10.44
C HIS A 422 -10.21 11.92 10.27
N GLY A 423 -9.78 12.38 9.10
CA GLY A 423 -9.69 13.82 8.82
C GLY A 423 -11.05 14.53 8.73
N SER A 424 -12.14 13.80 8.49
CA SER A 424 -13.50 14.35 8.46
C SER A 424 -14.50 13.39 9.08
N LEU A 425 -15.64 13.94 9.54
CA LEU A 425 -16.76 13.16 10.07
C LEU A 425 -17.41 12.30 8.97
N GLU A 426 -17.45 12.79 7.73
CA GLU A 426 -17.97 12.05 6.57
C GLU A 426 -17.35 10.67 6.40
N VAL A 427 -16.04 10.54 6.65
CA VAL A 427 -15.36 9.24 6.62
C VAL A 427 -15.91 8.30 7.69
N THR A 428 -16.26 8.81 8.87
CA THR A 428 -16.79 8.01 9.97
C THR A 428 -18.28 7.68 9.75
N SER A 429 -19.06 8.60 9.22
CA SER A 429 -20.49 8.40 8.94
C SER A 429 -20.76 7.28 7.94
N ARG A 430 -19.77 6.94 7.08
CA ARG A 430 -19.89 5.79 6.16
C ARG A 430 -20.03 4.44 6.88
N TYR A 431 -19.57 4.34 8.12
CA TYR A 431 -19.74 3.12 8.94
C TYR A 431 -21.12 3.08 9.56
N ALA A 432 -21.68 4.23 9.96
CA ALA A 432 -23.06 4.31 10.45
C ALA A 432 -24.06 3.87 9.38
N ALA A 433 -23.91 4.35 8.14
CA ALA A 433 -24.78 3.99 7.03
C ALA A 433 -24.86 2.47 6.74
N ILE A 434 -23.83 1.70 7.08
CA ILE A 434 -23.82 0.23 6.91
C ILE A 434 -24.66 -0.46 8.00
N LEU A 435 -24.74 0.14 9.17
CA LEU A 435 -25.52 -0.35 10.30
C LEU A 435 -26.99 0.01 10.15
N ASP A 436 -27.30 1.17 9.59
CA ASP A 436 -28.67 1.64 9.33
C ASP A 436 -29.49 0.68 8.44
N GLU A 437 -28.81 -0.03 7.50
CA GLU A 437 -29.48 -1.06 6.68
C GLU A 437 -29.94 -2.30 7.50
N ARG A 438 -29.46 -2.46 8.74
CA ARG A 438 -29.78 -3.57 9.67
C ARG A 438 -30.55 -3.11 10.89
N ASP A 439 -30.71 -1.80 11.04
CA ASP A 439 -31.33 -1.20 12.22
C ASP A 439 -32.84 -1.00 11.98
N THR A 440 -33.63 -1.88 12.62
CA THR A 440 -35.09 -1.72 12.68
C THR A 440 -35.52 -0.77 13.80
N SER A 441 -34.60 -0.30 14.64
CA SER A 441 -34.91 0.47 15.86
C SER A 441 -35.63 1.78 15.55
N LEU A 442 -35.28 2.45 14.43
CA LEU A 442 -35.98 3.63 13.99
C LEU A 442 -37.41 3.33 13.52
N ALA A 443 -37.61 2.22 12.81
CA ALA A 443 -38.93 1.74 12.40
C ALA A 443 -39.77 1.39 13.62
N ASP A 444 -39.21 0.65 14.57
CA ASP A 444 -39.84 0.26 15.84
C ASP A 444 -40.18 1.51 16.68
N ALA A 445 -39.32 2.51 16.77
CA ALA A 445 -39.56 3.77 17.44
C ALA A 445 -40.70 4.58 16.79
N LEU A 446 -40.73 4.63 15.45
CA LEU A 446 -41.82 5.27 14.73
C LEU A 446 -43.14 4.52 14.92
N GLU A 447 -43.15 3.19 14.93
CA GLU A 447 -44.35 2.38 15.19
C GLU A 447 -44.87 2.62 16.59
N ALA A 448 -44.00 2.67 17.60
CA ALA A 448 -44.36 3.02 18.97
C ALA A 448 -45.03 4.40 19.11
N ILE A 449 -44.60 5.41 18.33
CA ILE A 449 -45.24 6.74 18.28
C ILE A 449 -46.66 6.65 17.73
N PHE A 450 -46.89 5.85 16.70
CA PHE A 450 -48.22 5.69 16.09
C PHE A 450 -49.15 4.80 16.91
N ASP A 451 -48.64 3.78 17.58
CA ASP A 451 -49.41 2.93 18.50
C ASP A 451 -49.84 3.70 19.76
N GLY A 452 -48.94 4.55 20.29
CA GLY A 452 -49.29 5.47 21.40
C GLY A 452 -50.42 6.44 21.06
N SER A 453 -50.54 6.87 19.81
CA SER A 453 -51.62 7.76 19.35
C SER A 453 -52.97 7.05 19.19
N ARG A 454 -52.99 5.73 18.92
CA ARG A 454 -54.24 4.93 18.85
C ARG A 454 -54.88 4.72 20.22
N HIS A 455 -54.10 4.66 21.29
CA HIS A 455 -54.63 4.56 22.65
C HIS A 455 -55.16 5.90 23.23
N ALA A 456 -54.68 7.02 22.73
CA ALA A 456 -55.13 8.33 23.14
C ALA A 456 -56.51 8.75 22.57
N VAL A 457 -56.97 8.13 21.48
CA VAL A 457 -58.25 8.47 20.81
C VAL A 457 -59.43 7.62 21.33
N SER A 458 -59.20 6.55 22.05
CA SER A 458 -60.25 5.66 22.52
C SER A 458 -60.92 6.06 23.87
N HIS A 459 -60.53 7.19 24.51
CA HIS A 459 -61.06 7.62 25.81
C HIS A 459 -61.88 8.92 25.82
N SER A 460 -62.35 9.40 24.67
CA SER A 460 -63.24 10.58 24.61
C SER A 460 -64.56 10.31 23.90
N GLY A 461 -65.27 9.29 24.34
CA GLY A 461 -66.60 8.96 23.80
C GLY A 461 -67.49 8.28 24.81
N THR A 462 -67.91 9.02 25.88
CA THR A 462 -69.16 8.81 26.60
C THR A 462 -69.31 9.87 27.68
N ARG A 463 -70.08 10.93 27.34
CA ARG A 463 -71.21 11.49 28.11
C ARG A 463 -71.80 12.63 27.34
#